data_aa7be66df9b6b2dad9cff62ccb911756
#
_entry.id   aa7be66df9b6b2dad9cff62ccb911756
#
_cell.length_a   1.000
_cell.length_b   1.000
_cell.length_c   1.000
_cell.angle_alpha   90.00
_cell.angle_beta   90.00
_cell.angle_gamma   90.00
#
_symmetry.space_group_name_H-M   'P 1'
#
loop_
_entity.id
_entity.type
_entity.pdbx_description
1 polymer ?
#
loop_
_entity_poly.entity_id
_entity_poly.type
_entity_poly.pdbx_seq_one_letter_code
_entity_poly.pdbx_strand_id
1 'polypeptide(L)'
;MSRRWRVLIILLLFSFTPLVVLTPLILQERWLLTGIAAIAVIVIVTLTAFWGSRVMTRPLQIMIEAVQRLAEGDFSARMDLATGDERDMLAKAFNEMVPKLEDRMNIREALQVAQEVQQNLLPKEIPSIPGFDVAAATVYCEQTGGDYFDFFPCGEDCEGVAVVVGDVTGHGVAAALLMTTARALLRMRAVQPGTISEVVTSVNHQLTLDTYETGNYMTLFYLAIDQANQTLRWVRAGHDPAIFYNPDTDQFEELLGSGMALGVDKD
;
A
#
# COMPACT_ATOMS: atom_id res chain seq x y z
N MET A 1 27.63 -38.19 3.46
CA MET A 1 26.38 -38.95 3.19
C MET A 1 25.23 -38.15 3.78
N SER A 2 24.28 -37.70 2.97
CA SER A 2 23.19 -36.84 3.45
C SER A 2 22.30 -37.57 4.47
N ARG A 3 21.67 -36.83 5.38
CA ARG A 3 20.79 -37.38 6.43
C ARG A 3 19.66 -38.25 5.84
N ARG A 4 19.18 -37.91 4.62
CA ARG A 4 18.20 -38.70 3.85
C ARG A 4 18.67 -40.13 3.57
N TRP A 5 19.90 -40.29 3.15
CA TRP A 5 20.47 -41.61 2.90
C TRP A 5 20.63 -42.44 4.18
N ARG A 6 20.94 -41.81 5.31
CA ARG A 6 21.00 -42.51 6.61
C ARG A 6 19.63 -43.00 7.04
N VAL A 7 18.59 -42.20 6.91
CA VAL A 7 17.18 -42.58 7.22
C VAL A 7 16.72 -43.71 6.29
N LEU A 8 16.99 -43.62 4.99
CA LEU A 8 16.62 -44.65 4.02
C LEU A 8 17.33 -45.98 4.26
N ILE A 9 18.63 -45.94 4.60
CA ILE A 9 19.41 -47.15 4.95
C ILE A 9 18.86 -47.75 6.26
N ILE A 10 18.55 -46.95 7.25
CA ILE A 10 17.94 -47.41 8.50
C ILE A 10 16.60 -48.08 8.22
N LEU A 11 15.70 -47.47 7.44
CA LEU A 11 14.41 -48.04 7.07
C LEU A 11 14.56 -49.35 6.29
N LEU A 12 15.50 -49.44 5.35
CA LEU A 12 15.80 -50.68 4.59
C LEU A 12 16.37 -51.76 5.49
N LEU A 13 17.31 -51.45 6.36
CA LEU A 13 17.84 -52.40 7.33
C LEU A 13 16.76 -52.94 8.26
N PHE A 14 15.82 -52.08 8.70
CA PHE A 14 14.73 -52.50 9.58
C PHE A 14 13.67 -53.35 8.86
N SER A 15 13.42 -53.14 7.55
CA SER A 15 12.48 -53.99 6.79
C SER A 15 13.03 -55.37 6.51
N PHE A 16 14.34 -55.56 6.41
CA PHE A 16 14.97 -56.85 6.17
C PHE A 16 15.36 -57.63 7.42
N THR A 17 15.60 -56.98 8.58
CA THR A 17 15.99 -57.63 9.83
C THR A 17 14.98 -58.70 10.31
N PRO A 18 13.66 -58.53 10.21
CA PRO A 18 12.72 -59.58 10.60
C PRO A 18 12.88 -60.85 9.78
N LEU A 19 13.09 -60.67 8.48
CA LEU A 19 13.23 -61.77 7.53
C LEU A 19 14.52 -62.58 7.80
N VAL A 20 15.66 -61.91 8.03
CA VAL A 20 16.98 -62.51 8.26
C VAL A 20 17.05 -63.21 9.61
N VAL A 21 16.38 -62.70 10.65
CA VAL A 21 16.44 -63.28 12.01
C VAL A 21 15.42 -64.41 12.21
N LEU A 22 14.21 -64.26 11.63
CA LEU A 22 13.13 -65.24 11.85
C LEU A 22 13.25 -66.49 10.97
N THR A 23 13.74 -66.38 9.72
CA THR A 23 13.84 -67.53 8.79
C THR A 23 14.70 -68.67 9.31
N PRO A 24 15.96 -68.49 9.81
CA PRO A 24 16.74 -69.58 10.31
C PRO A 24 16.19 -70.21 11.62
N LEU A 25 15.52 -69.43 12.44
CA LEU A 25 14.88 -69.89 13.69
C LEU A 25 13.64 -70.71 13.42
N ILE A 26 12.85 -70.39 12.40
CA ILE A 26 11.69 -71.17 11.96
C ILE A 26 12.15 -72.49 11.36
N LEU A 27 13.20 -72.51 10.54
CA LEU A 27 13.76 -73.68 9.88
C LEU A 27 14.37 -74.70 10.87
N GLN A 28 14.78 -74.26 12.07
CA GLN A 28 15.36 -75.13 13.13
C GLN A 28 14.31 -75.59 14.15
N GLU A 29 13.01 -75.38 13.94
CA GLU A 29 11.90 -75.77 14.84
C GLU A 29 12.04 -75.24 16.29
N ARG A 30 12.78 -74.13 16.53
CA ARG A 30 12.98 -73.50 17.84
C ARG A 30 11.91 -72.46 18.13
N TRP A 31 10.67 -72.89 18.26
CA TRP A 31 9.48 -72.05 18.40
C TRP A 31 9.53 -70.99 19.51
N LEU A 32 10.17 -71.30 20.64
CA LEU A 32 10.31 -70.40 21.75
C LEU A 32 11.22 -69.20 21.46
N LEU A 33 12.36 -69.47 20.81
CA LEU A 33 13.31 -68.43 20.37
C LEU A 33 12.71 -67.57 19.23
N THR A 34 11.94 -68.18 18.36
CA THR A 34 11.22 -67.47 17.29
C THR A 34 10.19 -66.50 17.85
N GLY A 35 9.47 -66.90 18.90
CA GLY A 35 8.53 -66.03 19.59
C GLY A 35 9.18 -64.82 20.26
N ILE A 36 10.29 -65.01 20.96
CA ILE A 36 11.05 -63.94 21.60
C ILE A 36 11.61 -62.98 20.53
N ALA A 37 12.17 -63.48 19.45
CA ALA A 37 12.70 -62.68 18.37
C ALA A 37 11.62 -61.85 17.67
N ALA A 38 10.43 -62.43 17.46
CA ALA A 38 9.28 -61.71 16.88
C ALA A 38 8.84 -60.56 17.77
N ILE A 39 8.73 -60.77 19.08
CA ILE A 39 8.37 -59.69 20.04
C ILE A 39 9.46 -58.61 20.03
N ALA A 40 10.72 -58.94 20.03
CA ALA A 40 11.82 -57.95 20.01
C ALA A 40 11.76 -57.10 18.72
N VAL A 41 11.50 -57.72 17.58
CA VAL A 41 11.35 -56.99 16.29
C VAL A 41 10.15 -56.04 16.35
N ILE A 42 8.98 -56.47 16.85
CA ILE A 42 7.79 -55.63 16.98
C ILE A 42 8.07 -54.43 17.90
N VAL A 43 8.76 -54.64 19.01
CA VAL A 43 9.14 -53.57 19.95
C VAL A 43 10.07 -52.56 19.27
N ILE A 44 11.08 -53.03 18.58
CA ILE A 44 12.03 -52.17 17.86
C ILE A 44 11.34 -51.37 16.77
N VAL A 45 10.49 -52.00 15.97
CA VAL A 45 9.73 -51.33 14.89
C VAL A 45 8.78 -50.27 15.47
N THR A 46 8.08 -50.58 16.55
CA THR A 46 7.15 -49.60 17.20
C THR A 46 7.93 -48.43 17.82
N LEU A 47 9.06 -48.68 18.48
CA LEU A 47 9.89 -47.61 19.04
C LEU A 47 10.47 -46.68 17.95
N THR A 48 10.95 -47.26 16.86
CA THR A 48 11.53 -46.49 15.74
C THR A 48 10.45 -45.73 14.98
N ALA A 49 9.26 -46.30 14.77
CA ALA A 49 8.10 -45.60 14.16
C ALA A 49 7.66 -44.42 15.05
N PHE A 50 7.58 -44.64 16.36
CA PHE A 50 7.21 -43.58 17.31
C PHE A 50 8.26 -42.46 17.37
N TRP A 51 9.54 -42.81 17.38
CA TRP A 51 10.63 -41.83 17.37
C TRP A 51 10.68 -41.08 16.02
N GLY A 52 10.56 -41.78 14.90
CA GLY A 52 10.53 -41.21 13.56
C GLY A 52 9.33 -40.24 13.36
N SER A 53 8.16 -40.64 13.85
CA SER A 53 6.97 -39.76 13.85
C SER A 53 7.25 -38.47 14.61
N ARG A 54 7.79 -38.52 15.83
CA ARG A 54 8.12 -37.32 16.61
C ARG A 54 9.15 -36.41 15.94
N VAL A 55 10.20 -36.97 15.36
CA VAL A 55 11.23 -36.19 14.68
C VAL A 55 10.72 -35.54 13.39
N MET A 56 9.73 -36.14 12.75
CA MET A 56 9.19 -35.64 11.49
C MET A 56 7.97 -34.72 11.66
N THR A 57 7.05 -35.04 12.59
CA THR A 57 5.78 -34.29 12.75
C THR A 57 5.90 -33.06 13.63
N ARG A 58 6.70 -33.13 14.71
CA ARG A 58 6.83 -32.00 15.65
C ARG A 58 7.35 -30.71 14.99
N PRO A 59 8.41 -30.72 14.16
CA PRO A 59 8.85 -29.51 13.45
C PRO A 59 7.77 -28.93 12.51
N LEU A 60 7.00 -29.81 11.84
CA LEU A 60 5.89 -29.36 10.97
C LEU A 60 4.79 -28.69 11.78
N GLN A 61 4.47 -29.19 12.96
CA GLN A 61 3.49 -28.53 13.84
C GLN A 61 3.93 -27.14 14.25
N ILE A 62 5.20 -26.97 14.66
CA ILE A 62 5.76 -25.64 15.00
C ILE A 62 5.66 -24.69 13.80
N MET A 63 5.93 -25.16 12.57
CA MET A 63 5.81 -24.37 11.37
C MET A 63 4.35 -23.94 11.11
N ILE A 64 3.41 -24.89 11.24
CA ILE A 64 1.98 -24.62 11.05
C ILE A 64 1.48 -23.61 12.08
N GLU A 65 1.81 -23.80 13.35
CA GLU A 65 1.42 -22.89 14.44
C GLU A 65 1.98 -21.48 14.23
N ALA A 66 3.26 -21.36 13.83
CA ALA A 66 3.86 -20.06 13.56
C ALA A 66 3.19 -19.34 12.37
N VAL A 67 2.84 -20.06 11.30
CA VAL A 67 2.13 -19.52 10.14
C VAL A 67 0.69 -19.12 10.52
N GLN A 68 0.00 -19.92 11.34
CA GLN A 68 -1.35 -19.59 11.81
C GLN A 68 -1.35 -18.34 12.68
N ARG A 69 -0.42 -18.22 13.63
CA ARG A 69 -0.26 -17.00 14.43
C ARG A 69 -0.02 -15.76 13.57
N LEU A 70 0.85 -15.88 12.55
CA LEU A 70 1.08 -14.78 11.60
C LEU A 70 -0.20 -14.43 10.83
N ALA A 71 -0.98 -15.41 10.40
CA ALA A 71 -2.24 -15.19 9.70
C ALA A 71 -3.31 -14.50 10.58
N GLU A 72 -3.22 -14.69 11.90
CA GLU A 72 -4.06 -14.02 12.89
C GLU A 72 -3.54 -12.61 13.26
N GLY A 73 -2.44 -12.16 12.62
CA GLY A 73 -1.84 -10.84 12.85
C GLY A 73 -0.79 -10.80 13.96
N ASP A 74 -0.36 -11.95 14.48
CA ASP A 74 0.71 -12.00 15.47
C ASP A 74 2.09 -11.98 14.81
N PHE A 75 2.65 -10.80 14.61
CA PHE A 75 3.98 -10.58 14.04
C PHE A 75 5.13 -10.92 15.01
N SER A 76 4.83 -11.31 16.25
CA SER A 76 5.82 -11.86 17.17
C SER A 76 6.13 -13.35 16.91
N ALA A 77 5.33 -14.01 16.06
CA ALA A 77 5.49 -15.40 15.70
C ALA A 77 6.89 -15.68 15.16
N ARG A 78 7.54 -16.71 15.69
CA ARG A 78 8.86 -17.18 15.24
C ARG A 78 8.87 -18.69 15.11
N MET A 79 9.65 -19.19 14.18
CA MET A 79 9.96 -20.62 14.05
C MET A 79 11.31 -20.88 14.72
N ASP A 80 11.29 -21.48 15.90
CA ASP A 80 12.52 -21.93 16.58
C ASP A 80 12.74 -23.42 16.29
N LEU A 81 13.54 -23.68 15.26
CA LEU A 81 13.87 -25.02 14.78
C LEU A 81 15.38 -25.19 14.71
N ALA A 82 15.87 -26.32 15.23
CA ALA A 82 17.26 -26.73 15.18
C ALA A 82 17.32 -28.19 14.71
N THR A 83 16.89 -28.46 13.48
CA THR A 83 16.83 -29.81 12.90
C THR A 83 18.10 -30.19 12.13
N GLY A 84 18.91 -29.18 11.73
CA GLY A 84 20.16 -29.36 10.97
C GLY A 84 19.92 -29.76 9.51
N ASP A 85 18.76 -29.42 8.95
CA ASP A 85 18.40 -29.73 7.57
C ASP A 85 17.67 -28.52 6.91
N GLU A 86 17.01 -28.75 5.77
CA GLU A 86 16.32 -27.71 4.99
C GLU A 86 15.20 -26.99 5.77
N ARG A 87 14.70 -27.55 6.86
CA ARG A 87 13.70 -26.94 7.74
C ARG A 87 14.26 -25.74 8.51
N ASP A 88 15.55 -25.80 8.87
CA ASP A 88 16.21 -24.65 9.51
C ASP A 88 16.32 -23.45 8.56
N MET A 89 16.56 -23.72 7.26
CA MET A 89 16.53 -22.67 6.23
C MET A 89 15.15 -22.03 6.10
N LEU A 90 14.08 -22.84 6.13
CA LEU A 90 12.72 -22.33 6.08
C LEU A 90 12.37 -21.49 7.31
N ALA A 91 12.76 -21.97 8.51
CA ALA A 91 12.58 -21.25 9.75
C ALA A 91 13.28 -19.87 9.73
N LYS A 92 14.53 -19.85 9.25
CA LYS A 92 15.30 -18.62 9.10
C LYS A 92 14.63 -17.65 8.11
N ALA A 93 14.25 -18.13 6.93
CA ALA A 93 13.55 -17.31 5.94
C ALA A 93 12.22 -16.73 6.47
N PHE A 94 11.44 -17.54 7.21
CA PHE A 94 10.22 -17.07 7.86
C PHE A 94 10.52 -15.98 8.89
N ASN A 95 11.49 -16.21 9.78
CA ASN A 95 11.85 -15.26 10.82
C ASN A 95 12.42 -13.94 10.29
N GLU A 96 13.03 -13.95 9.08
CA GLU A 96 13.48 -12.75 8.37
C GLU A 96 12.34 -12.05 7.62
N MET A 97 11.33 -12.80 7.17
CA MET A 97 10.17 -12.25 6.44
C MET A 97 9.18 -11.54 7.36
N VAL A 98 8.89 -12.11 8.53
CA VAL A 98 7.84 -11.60 9.44
C VAL A 98 8.06 -10.13 9.82
N PRO A 99 9.25 -9.67 10.26
CA PRO A 99 9.47 -8.25 10.56
C PRO A 99 9.25 -7.34 9.34
N LYS A 100 9.65 -7.77 8.15
CA LYS A 100 9.46 -7.00 6.92
C LYS A 100 7.98 -6.87 6.53
N LEU A 101 7.17 -7.88 6.86
CA LEU A 101 5.71 -7.80 6.68
C LEU A 101 5.09 -6.83 7.69
N GLU A 102 5.51 -6.89 8.95
CA GLU A 102 5.07 -5.97 10.00
C GLU A 102 5.37 -4.51 9.61
N ASP A 103 6.60 -4.21 9.19
CA ASP A 103 6.99 -2.88 8.73
C ASP A 103 6.12 -2.39 7.56
N ARG A 104 5.86 -3.27 6.58
CA ARG A 104 4.99 -2.94 5.44
C ARG A 104 3.54 -2.68 5.86
N MET A 105 3.02 -3.42 6.82
CA MET A 105 1.67 -3.21 7.36
C MET A 105 1.57 -1.87 8.09
N ASN A 106 2.54 -1.56 8.94
CA ASN A 106 2.60 -0.29 9.68
C ASN A 106 2.68 0.92 8.72
N ILE A 107 3.51 0.83 7.66
CA ILE A 107 3.58 1.87 6.62
C ILE A 107 2.24 2.02 5.92
N ARG A 108 1.58 0.91 5.57
CA ARG A 108 0.27 0.95 4.89
C ARG A 108 -0.81 1.60 5.76
N GLU A 109 -0.84 1.29 7.06
CA GLU A 109 -1.76 1.93 8.00
C GLU A 109 -1.49 3.44 8.12
N ALA A 110 -0.23 3.84 8.24
CA ALA A 110 0.13 5.27 8.29
C ALA A 110 -0.29 6.01 7.00
N LEU A 111 -0.12 5.39 5.83
CA LEU A 111 -0.57 5.96 4.55
C LEU A 111 -2.10 6.05 4.46
N GLN A 112 -2.82 5.08 5.02
CA GLN A 112 -4.29 5.12 5.05
C GLN A 112 -4.78 6.28 5.92
N VAL A 113 -4.17 6.52 7.08
CA VAL A 113 -4.48 7.68 7.92
C VAL A 113 -4.16 8.99 7.18
N ALA A 114 -3.04 9.08 6.48
CA ALA A 114 -2.69 10.25 5.68
C ALA A 114 -3.73 10.51 4.56
N GLN A 115 -4.22 9.46 3.91
CA GLN A 115 -5.31 9.53 2.93
C GLN A 115 -6.59 10.10 3.54
N GLU A 116 -7.02 9.59 4.70
CA GLU A 116 -8.21 10.09 5.39
C GLU A 116 -8.09 11.57 5.74
N VAL A 117 -6.93 12.01 6.22
CA VAL A 117 -6.66 13.42 6.50
C VAL A 117 -6.75 14.25 5.22
N GLN A 118 -6.12 13.80 4.12
CA GLN A 118 -6.14 14.51 2.85
C GLN A 118 -7.58 14.64 2.30
N GLN A 119 -8.35 13.56 2.31
CA GLN A 119 -9.75 13.56 1.85
C GLN A 119 -10.63 14.51 2.68
N ASN A 120 -10.35 14.61 3.99
CA ASN A 120 -11.05 15.54 4.86
C ASN A 120 -10.69 17.01 4.60
N LEU A 121 -9.60 17.29 3.92
CA LEU A 121 -9.22 18.65 3.53
C LEU A 121 -9.94 19.11 2.26
N LEU A 122 -10.35 18.22 1.38
CA LEU A 122 -11.10 18.56 0.18
C LEU A 122 -12.57 18.92 0.50
N PRO A 123 -13.23 19.71 -0.34
CA PRO A 123 -14.64 20.05 -0.15
C PRO A 123 -15.51 18.80 -0.06
N LYS A 124 -16.27 18.68 1.03
CA LYS A 124 -17.26 17.61 1.21
C LYS A 124 -18.61 17.96 0.61
N GLU A 125 -18.89 19.26 0.51
CA GLU A 125 -20.11 19.80 -0.03
C GLU A 125 -19.79 20.74 -1.18
N ILE A 126 -20.55 20.62 -2.25
CA ILE A 126 -20.47 21.51 -3.38
C ILE A 126 -21.37 22.71 -3.08
N PRO A 127 -20.87 23.96 -3.18
CA PRO A 127 -21.68 25.13 -2.91
C PRO A 127 -22.86 25.20 -3.90
N SER A 128 -24.04 25.52 -3.38
CA SER A 128 -25.18 25.85 -4.23
C SER A 128 -24.99 27.24 -4.84
N ILE A 129 -24.85 27.29 -6.16
CA ILE A 129 -24.69 28.55 -6.91
C ILE A 129 -25.97 28.77 -7.67
N PRO A 130 -26.76 29.81 -7.36
CA PRO A 130 -28.01 30.08 -8.08
C PRO A 130 -27.81 30.17 -9.59
N GLY A 131 -28.58 29.37 -10.34
CA GLY A 131 -28.48 29.31 -11.80
C GLY A 131 -27.43 28.36 -12.37
N PHE A 132 -26.68 27.68 -11.51
CA PHE A 132 -25.66 26.68 -11.91
C PHE A 132 -25.92 25.34 -11.24
N ASP A 133 -25.69 24.27 -12.00
CA ASP A 133 -25.56 22.92 -11.49
C ASP A 133 -24.08 22.56 -11.52
N VAL A 134 -23.51 22.26 -10.35
CA VAL A 134 -22.04 22.02 -10.17
C VAL A 134 -21.82 20.65 -9.66
N ALA A 135 -20.90 19.91 -10.28
CA ALA A 135 -20.44 18.62 -9.82
C ALA A 135 -18.90 18.59 -9.78
N ALA A 136 -18.34 17.97 -8.75
CA ALA A 136 -16.90 17.73 -8.63
C ALA A 136 -16.64 16.38 -7.98
N ALA A 137 -15.58 15.71 -8.42
CA ALA A 137 -15.13 14.45 -7.87
C ALA A 137 -13.62 14.28 -8.06
N THR A 138 -12.97 13.59 -7.14
CA THR A 138 -11.57 13.15 -7.24
C THR A 138 -11.52 11.64 -7.14
N VAL A 139 -10.75 11.00 -8.02
CA VAL A 139 -10.48 9.56 -8.01
C VAL A 139 -8.98 9.36 -7.91
N TYR A 140 -8.54 8.83 -6.79
CA TYR A 140 -7.11 8.58 -6.56
C TYR A 140 -6.67 7.25 -7.18
N CYS A 141 -5.50 7.24 -7.83
CA CYS A 141 -4.86 6.01 -8.32
C CYS A 141 -4.06 5.29 -7.21
N GLU A 142 -3.63 6.01 -6.19
CA GLU A 142 -2.93 5.51 -4.99
C GLU A 142 -3.69 5.93 -3.72
N GLN A 143 -3.10 5.68 -2.54
CA GLN A 143 -3.69 6.10 -1.27
C GLN A 143 -3.82 7.62 -1.15
N THR A 144 -2.83 8.36 -1.67
CA THR A 144 -2.81 9.83 -1.68
C THR A 144 -2.47 10.34 -3.08
N GLY A 145 -2.87 11.58 -3.42
CA GLY A 145 -2.68 12.13 -4.75
C GLY A 145 -2.35 13.62 -4.77
N GLY A 146 -1.90 14.11 -5.93
CA GLY A 146 -1.62 15.51 -6.22
C GLY A 146 -2.82 16.31 -6.68
N ASP A 147 -3.89 15.63 -7.13
CA ASP A 147 -5.10 16.24 -7.63
C ASP A 147 -5.81 17.08 -6.56
N TYR A 148 -6.27 18.25 -6.97
CA TYR A 148 -6.90 19.23 -6.10
C TYR A 148 -8.07 19.91 -6.78
N PHE A 149 -9.19 20.07 -6.07
CA PHE A 149 -10.24 21.01 -6.40
C PHE A 149 -10.74 21.70 -5.14
N ASP A 150 -11.23 22.93 -5.30
CA ASP A 150 -11.79 23.67 -4.17
C ASP A 150 -12.78 24.76 -4.64
N PHE A 151 -13.49 25.32 -3.69
CA PHE A 151 -14.42 26.42 -3.86
C PHE A 151 -14.12 27.53 -2.86
N PHE A 152 -14.07 28.77 -3.34
CA PHE A 152 -13.82 29.96 -2.53
C PHE A 152 -14.88 31.03 -2.77
N PRO A 153 -15.04 31.97 -1.83
CA PRO A 153 -15.70 33.26 -2.17
C PRO A 153 -14.91 33.93 -3.30
N CYS A 154 -15.62 34.58 -4.19
CA CYS A 154 -15.05 35.17 -5.42
C CYS A 154 -14.19 36.45 -5.19
N GLY A 155 -14.10 36.98 -3.95
CA GLY A 155 -13.40 38.19 -3.59
C GLY A 155 -14.33 39.39 -3.39
N GLU A 156 -13.76 40.57 -3.01
CA GLU A 156 -14.58 41.76 -2.65
C GLU A 156 -15.31 42.36 -3.85
N ASP A 157 -14.76 42.28 -5.07
CA ASP A 157 -15.32 42.85 -6.28
C ASP A 157 -16.14 41.83 -7.11
N CYS A 158 -16.60 40.76 -6.50
CA CYS A 158 -17.28 39.67 -7.18
C CYS A 158 -18.35 39.04 -6.28
N GLU A 159 -19.58 39.07 -6.71
CA GLU A 159 -20.66 38.32 -6.05
C GLU A 159 -20.79 36.94 -6.68
N GLY A 160 -20.14 35.95 -6.07
CA GLY A 160 -20.18 34.59 -6.59
C GLY A 160 -19.18 33.65 -5.97
N VAL A 161 -18.74 32.69 -6.75
CA VAL A 161 -17.84 31.59 -6.31
C VAL A 161 -16.66 31.49 -7.25
N ALA A 162 -15.49 31.26 -6.66
CA ALA A 162 -14.34 30.82 -7.41
C ALA A 162 -14.18 29.28 -7.29
N VAL A 163 -13.90 28.67 -8.42
CA VAL A 163 -13.64 27.23 -8.56
C VAL A 163 -12.19 27.04 -8.95
N VAL A 164 -11.52 26.10 -8.30
CA VAL A 164 -10.12 25.80 -8.57
C VAL A 164 -9.95 24.32 -8.85
N VAL A 165 -9.16 24.01 -9.89
CA VAL A 165 -8.68 22.66 -10.20
C VAL A 165 -7.19 22.75 -10.39
N GLY A 166 -6.45 21.80 -9.82
CA GLY A 166 -5.00 21.74 -9.94
C GLY A 166 -4.46 20.33 -9.80
N ASP A 167 -3.24 20.14 -10.29
CA ASP A 167 -2.55 18.87 -10.22
C ASP A 167 -1.06 19.11 -9.93
N VAL A 168 -0.55 18.40 -8.94
CA VAL A 168 0.85 18.44 -8.52
C VAL A 168 1.63 17.33 -9.22
N THR A 169 2.79 17.66 -9.77
CA THR A 169 3.68 16.69 -10.40
C THR A 169 4.03 15.52 -9.49
N GLY A 170 4.05 14.32 -10.07
CA GLY A 170 4.34 13.09 -9.37
C GLY A 170 3.10 12.46 -8.73
N HIS A 171 3.30 11.55 -7.80
CA HIS A 171 2.22 10.83 -7.14
C HIS A 171 2.60 10.48 -5.70
N GLY A 172 1.63 9.94 -4.96
CA GLY A 172 1.84 9.49 -3.58
C GLY A 172 2.02 10.63 -2.58
N VAL A 173 2.76 10.36 -1.50
CA VAL A 173 2.85 11.25 -0.33
C VAL A 173 3.47 12.61 -0.66
N ALA A 174 4.49 12.67 -1.52
CA ALA A 174 5.16 13.92 -1.86
C ALA A 174 4.21 14.89 -2.58
N ALA A 175 3.48 14.41 -3.58
CA ALA A 175 2.48 15.18 -4.30
C ALA A 175 1.33 15.63 -3.36
N ALA A 176 0.88 14.73 -2.46
CA ALA A 176 -0.16 15.02 -1.48
C ALA A 176 0.23 16.14 -0.50
N LEU A 177 1.48 16.15 -0.03
CA LEU A 177 1.99 17.19 0.88
C LEU A 177 2.07 18.55 0.17
N LEU A 178 2.58 18.60 -1.06
CA LEU A 178 2.65 19.83 -1.83
C LEU A 178 1.23 20.35 -2.17
N MET A 179 0.32 19.47 -2.57
CA MET A 179 -1.10 19.81 -2.77
C MET A 179 -1.72 20.44 -1.52
N THR A 180 -1.48 19.84 -0.34
CA THR A 180 -1.99 20.35 0.93
C THR A 180 -1.43 21.72 1.26
N THR A 181 -0.14 21.95 0.98
CA THR A 181 0.51 23.25 1.12
C THR A 181 -0.10 24.28 0.18
N ALA A 182 -0.23 23.96 -1.11
CA ALA A 182 -0.83 24.84 -2.10
C ALA A 182 -2.28 25.20 -1.72
N ARG A 183 -3.08 24.22 -1.30
CA ARG A 183 -4.43 24.42 -0.79
C ARG A 183 -4.48 25.42 0.38
N ALA A 184 -3.60 25.25 1.37
CA ALA A 184 -3.54 26.15 2.53
C ALA A 184 -3.23 27.60 2.12
N LEU A 185 -2.25 27.78 1.23
CA LEU A 185 -1.86 29.07 0.68
C LEU A 185 -3.00 29.71 -0.12
N LEU A 186 -3.65 28.95 -1.01
CA LEU A 186 -4.80 29.41 -1.81
C LEU A 186 -5.94 29.86 -0.90
N ARG A 187 -6.34 29.05 0.09
CA ARG A 187 -7.42 29.40 1.02
C ARG A 187 -7.11 30.63 1.85
N MET A 188 -5.88 30.74 2.33
CA MET A 188 -5.44 31.89 3.12
C MET A 188 -5.41 33.17 2.27
N ARG A 189 -4.97 33.09 1.00
CA ARG A 189 -4.80 34.26 0.13
C ARG A 189 -6.12 34.67 -0.52
N ALA A 190 -6.99 33.72 -0.88
CA ALA A 190 -8.28 33.98 -1.55
C ALA A 190 -9.27 34.84 -0.73
N VAL A 191 -9.14 34.85 0.59
CA VAL A 191 -9.98 35.69 1.49
C VAL A 191 -9.41 37.09 1.72
N GLN A 192 -8.24 37.40 1.15
CA GLN A 192 -7.62 38.72 1.25
C GLN A 192 -7.97 39.57 0.01
N PRO A 193 -8.00 40.90 0.11
CA PRO A 193 -8.23 41.78 -1.02
C PRO A 193 -7.26 41.53 -2.18
N GLY A 194 -7.71 41.65 -3.39
CA GLY A 194 -6.92 41.53 -4.61
C GLY A 194 -7.61 40.71 -5.71
N THR A 195 -7.05 40.79 -6.88
CA THR A 195 -7.49 40.06 -8.07
C THR A 195 -7.12 38.59 -8.00
N ILE A 196 -7.79 37.73 -8.78
CA ILE A 196 -7.45 36.31 -8.88
C ILE A 196 -6.01 36.10 -9.40
N SER A 197 -5.49 37.02 -10.22
CA SER A 197 -4.10 36.98 -10.68
C SER A 197 -3.14 37.22 -9.53
N GLU A 198 -3.38 38.22 -8.67
CA GLU A 198 -2.55 38.48 -7.47
C GLU A 198 -2.62 37.33 -6.46
N VAL A 199 -3.78 36.67 -6.32
CA VAL A 199 -3.89 35.45 -5.50
C VAL A 199 -2.95 34.37 -6.00
N VAL A 200 -3.04 34.03 -7.29
CA VAL A 200 -2.24 32.97 -7.92
C VAL A 200 -0.76 33.32 -7.90
N THR A 201 -0.37 34.58 -8.21
CA THR A 201 1.01 35.02 -8.16
C THR A 201 1.61 34.94 -6.74
N SER A 202 0.85 35.31 -5.71
CA SER A 202 1.31 35.22 -4.33
C SER A 202 1.57 33.77 -3.91
N VAL A 203 0.68 32.86 -4.32
CA VAL A 203 0.83 31.42 -4.06
C VAL A 203 1.99 30.85 -4.84
N ASN A 204 2.17 31.24 -6.13
CA ASN A 204 3.34 30.86 -6.93
C ASN A 204 4.64 31.24 -6.27
N HIS A 205 4.75 32.48 -5.79
CA HIS A 205 5.98 32.94 -5.13
C HIS A 205 6.34 32.06 -3.93
N GLN A 206 5.38 31.71 -3.08
CA GLN A 206 5.64 30.86 -1.92
C GLN A 206 5.97 29.42 -2.33
N LEU A 207 5.19 28.84 -3.25
CA LEU A 207 5.46 27.47 -3.71
C LEU A 207 6.85 27.35 -4.37
N THR A 208 7.28 28.35 -5.13
CA THR A 208 8.62 28.35 -5.75
C THR A 208 9.73 28.29 -4.69
N LEU A 209 9.57 29.00 -3.56
CA LEU A 209 10.51 28.89 -2.46
C LEU A 209 10.55 27.49 -1.84
N ASP A 210 9.40 26.84 -1.71
CA ASP A 210 9.28 25.52 -1.10
C ASP A 210 9.74 24.39 -2.04
N THR A 211 9.64 24.59 -3.36
CA THR A 211 9.94 23.56 -4.38
C THR A 211 11.28 23.74 -5.09
N TYR A 212 12.02 24.81 -4.80
CA TYR A 212 13.26 25.17 -5.49
C TYR A 212 14.28 24.04 -5.62
N GLU A 213 14.46 23.25 -4.57
CA GLU A 213 15.41 22.14 -4.57
C GLU A 213 14.84 20.84 -5.17
N THR A 214 13.52 20.66 -5.10
CA THR A 214 12.86 19.42 -5.52
C THR A 214 12.43 19.43 -6.97
N GLY A 215 12.23 20.62 -7.56
CA GLY A 215 11.74 20.80 -8.92
C GLY A 215 10.29 20.36 -9.12
N ASN A 216 9.53 20.15 -8.04
CA ASN A 216 8.10 19.86 -8.12
C ASN A 216 7.35 21.14 -8.43
N TYR A 217 6.22 21.00 -9.13
CA TYR A 217 5.35 22.12 -9.49
C TYR A 217 3.89 21.70 -9.45
N MET A 218 2.99 22.67 -9.50
CA MET A 218 1.55 22.43 -9.55
C MET A 218 0.95 23.16 -10.75
N THR A 219 0.20 22.44 -11.57
CA THR A 219 -0.66 23.08 -12.57
C THR A 219 -1.96 23.53 -11.90
N LEU A 220 -2.47 24.72 -12.29
CA LEU A 220 -3.66 25.28 -11.67
C LEU A 220 -4.55 25.97 -12.70
N PHE A 221 -5.86 25.74 -12.61
CA PHE A 221 -6.89 26.53 -13.25
C PHE A 221 -7.78 27.14 -12.17
N TYR A 222 -7.82 28.47 -12.12
CA TYR A 222 -8.64 29.24 -11.16
C TYR A 222 -9.70 30.02 -11.92
N LEU A 223 -10.97 29.72 -11.70
CA LEU A 223 -12.13 30.32 -12.35
C LEU A 223 -12.97 31.06 -11.32
N ALA A 224 -13.19 32.34 -11.52
CA ALA A 224 -14.16 33.13 -10.76
C ALA A 224 -15.47 33.34 -11.58
N ILE A 225 -16.58 32.97 -11.00
CA ILE A 225 -17.91 33.08 -11.53
C ILE A 225 -18.59 34.27 -10.85
N ASP A 226 -18.73 35.39 -11.54
CA ASP A 226 -19.39 36.60 -11.05
C ASP A 226 -20.84 36.55 -11.48
N GLN A 227 -21.73 36.27 -10.54
CA GLN A 227 -23.15 36.13 -10.80
C GLN A 227 -23.84 37.48 -11.06
N ALA A 228 -23.44 38.53 -10.35
CA ALA A 228 -24.02 39.85 -10.48
C ALA A 228 -23.77 40.45 -11.85
N ASN A 229 -22.55 40.28 -12.36
CA ASN A 229 -22.13 40.82 -13.65
C ASN A 229 -22.25 39.82 -14.80
N GLN A 230 -22.65 38.58 -14.53
CA GLN A 230 -22.73 37.47 -15.50
C GLN A 230 -21.42 37.28 -16.28
N THR A 231 -20.29 37.33 -15.58
CA THR A 231 -18.94 37.19 -16.19
C THR A 231 -18.14 36.07 -15.59
N LEU A 232 -17.29 35.49 -16.42
CA LEU A 232 -16.27 34.54 -16.03
C LEU A 232 -14.88 35.20 -16.12
N ARG A 233 -14.08 35.07 -15.08
CA ARG A 233 -12.67 35.50 -15.06
C ARG A 233 -11.82 34.31 -14.64
N TRP A 234 -10.72 34.08 -15.31
CA TRP A 234 -9.85 32.93 -14.96
C TRP A 234 -8.37 33.25 -15.05
N VAL A 235 -7.60 32.46 -14.33
CA VAL A 235 -6.15 32.37 -14.44
C VAL A 235 -5.80 30.92 -14.71
N ARG A 236 -4.97 30.68 -15.72
CA ARG A 236 -4.43 29.38 -16.06
C ARG A 236 -2.92 29.36 -15.77
N ALA A 237 -2.48 28.53 -14.85
CA ALA A 237 -1.08 28.34 -14.48
C ALA A 237 -0.62 26.94 -14.93
N GLY A 238 -0.29 26.80 -16.21
CA GLY A 238 0.21 25.55 -16.80
C GLY A 238 -0.78 24.38 -16.86
N HIS A 239 -1.99 24.54 -16.37
CA HIS A 239 -3.03 23.49 -16.40
C HIS A 239 -3.67 23.40 -17.79
N ASP A 240 -4.30 22.26 -18.13
CA ASP A 240 -5.06 22.17 -19.36
C ASP A 240 -6.22 23.19 -19.36
N PRO A 241 -6.58 23.77 -20.52
CA PRO A 241 -7.65 24.76 -20.60
C PRO A 241 -8.99 24.13 -20.23
N ALA A 242 -9.83 24.89 -19.53
CA ALA A 242 -11.22 24.49 -19.33
C ALA A 242 -11.98 24.55 -20.65
N ILE A 243 -12.89 23.63 -20.85
CA ILE A 243 -13.75 23.55 -22.03
C ILE A 243 -15.07 24.21 -21.71
N PHE A 244 -15.43 25.23 -22.47
CA PHE A 244 -16.71 25.89 -22.43
C PHE A 244 -17.60 25.42 -23.59
N TYR A 245 -18.79 24.93 -23.29
CA TYR A 245 -19.77 24.54 -24.29
C TYR A 245 -20.88 25.60 -24.40
N ASN A 246 -21.08 26.11 -25.60
CA ASN A 246 -22.14 27.03 -25.90
C ASN A 246 -23.35 26.30 -26.56
N PRO A 247 -24.48 26.12 -25.86
CA PRO A 247 -25.62 25.37 -26.38
C PRO A 247 -26.34 26.09 -27.54
N ASP A 248 -26.25 27.42 -27.65
CA ASP A 248 -26.91 28.16 -28.71
C ASP A 248 -26.23 27.94 -30.08
N THR A 249 -24.92 27.71 -30.08
CA THR A 249 -24.13 27.48 -31.29
C THR A 249 -23.72 26.05 -31.49
N ASP A 250 -23.94 25.16 -30.48
CA ASP A 250 -23.46 23.77 -30.41
C ASP A 250 -21.94 23.69 -30.62
N GLN A 251 -21.20 24.59 -29.99
CA GLN A 251 -19.74 24.69 -30.13
C GLN A 251 -19.03 24.60 -28.78
N PHE A 252 -17.82 24.05 -28.83
CA PHE A 252 -16.88 24.00 -27.71
C PHE A 252 -15.79 25.05 -27.93
N GLU A 253 -15.43 25.74 -26.86
CA GLU A 253 -14.33 26.71 -26.82
C GLU A 253 -13.38 26.36 -25.66
N GLU A 254 -12.09 26.58 -25.87
CA GLU A 254 -11.09 26.43 -24.81
C GLU A 254 -10.85 27.78 -24.13
N LEU A 255 -10.93 27.80 -22.81
CA LEU A 255 -10.59 28.97 -22.00
C LEU A 255 -9.07 29.07 -21.84
N LEU A 256 -8.44 29.69 -22.81
CA LEU A 256 -6.97 29.79 -22.89
C LEU A 256 -6.41 30.79 -21.87
N GLY A 257 -5.12 30.69 -21.58
CA GLY A 257 -4.32 31.57 -20.72
C GLY A 257 -2.85 31.25 -20.85
N SER A 258 -1.98 32.19 -20.58
CA SER A 258 -0.53 32.11 -20.85
C SER A 258 0.32 31.87 -19.59
N GLY A 259 -0.27 31.48 -18.47
CA GLY A 259 0.49 31.27 -17.22
C GLY A 259 1.31 29.97 -17.19
N MET A 260 2.46 30.01 -16.55
CA MET A 260 3.32 28.87 -16.24
C MET A 260 2.82 28.14 -14.97
N ALA A 261 3.15 26.86 -14.82
CA ALA A 261 2.81 26.11 -13.62
C ALA A 261 3.44 26.74 -12.35
N LEU A 262 2.72 26.63 -11.24
CA LEU A 262 3.16 27.17 -9.94
C LEU A 262 4.36 26.41 -9.42
N GLY A 263 5.36 27.12 -8.87
CA GLY A 263 6.59 26.52 -8.34
C GLY A 263 7.72 26.36 -9.35
N VAL A 264 7.50 26.71 -10.63
CA VAL A 264 8.54 26.63 -11.68
C VAL A 264 9.42 27.88 -11.68
N ASP A 265 8.82 29.04 -11.67
CA ASP A 265 9.52 30.33 -11.62
C ASP A 265 8.75 31.27 -10.68
N LYS A 266 9.52 32.07 -9.92
CA LYS A 266 8.95 32.99 -8.93
C LYS A 266 8.33 34.25 -9.55
N ASP A 267 8.72 34.63 -10.78
CA ASP A 267 8.34 35.89 -11.46
C ASP A 267 7.12 35.72 -12.40
#